data_acb566d53068d372fe6ccc60b1882e4b
#
_entry.id   acb566d53068d372fe6ccc60b1882e4b
#
_cell.length_a   1.000
_cell.length_b   1.000
_cell.length_c   1.000
_cell.angle_alpha   90.00
_cell.angle_beta   90.00
_cell.angle_gamma   90.00
#
_symmetry.space_group_name_H-M   'P 1'
#
loop_
_entity.id
_entity.type
_entity.pdbx_description
1 polymer ?
#
loop_
_entity_poly.entity_id
_entity_poly.type
_entity_poly.pdbx_seq_one_letter_code
_entity_poly.pdbx_strand_id
1 'polypeptide(L)'
;MKCRFIYTMALVLAAVQAPAQALRGDFNGNGAWDAADADYLAKAVLADRQPAMDTDLNLDGWLDVADVTLLLRAVNEGAMPAYTTNSPKQAPEWLAGCTYGDKRPDWQDPETGMYENFSVLFVDIEDELLPYVSNQDQLAVYVNDELRDVASPAVPLGSTEEGGGFYMLKVWGNEAENQVINFTLKYYNSKLRHLFSISDKCTVGEVLGVEESNVVPFTSDRVHYSGDGTLDVNAILAGYGIQPGAGDMIGAFVGRECRGVGRMNDSSFSPLTVNYQKAGEPVALRYYDAAKGQIITFTTTFVPKVSD
;
A
#
# COMPACT_ATOMS: atom_id res chain seq x y z
N MET A 1 -51.65 -60.87 -22.29
CA MET A 1 -51.47 -59.41 -22.56
C MET A 1 -50.84 -58.76 -21.33
N LYS A 2 -49.54 -58.43 -21.41
CA LYS A 2 -48.87 -57.69 -20.31
C LYS A 2 -48.60 -56.30 -20.82
N CYS A 3 -49.32 -55.29 -20.26
CA CYS A 3 -49.09 -53.87 -20.52
C CYS A 3 -47.85 -53.42 -19.76
N ARG A 4 -46.83 -53.00 -20.48
CA ARG A 4 -45.64 -52.30 -19.93
C ARG A 4 -45.92 -50.81 -19.92
N PHE A 5 -46.06 -50.23 -18.73
CA PHE A 5 -46.02 -48.77 -18.55
C PHE A 5 -44.57 -48.31 -18.58
N ILE A 6 -44.22 -47.46 -19.56
CA ILE A 6 -42.94 -46.76 -19.65
C ILE A 6 -43.15 -45.44 -18.96
N TYR A 7 -42.55 -45.24 -17.76
CA TYR A 7 -42.46 -43.96 -17.10
C TYR A 7 -41.31 -43.18 -17.74
N THR A 8 -41.61 -42.16 -18.49
CA THR A 8 -40.64 -41.19 -18.97
C THR A 8 -40.40 -40.17 -17.84
N MET A 9 -39.28 -40.30 -17.15
CA MET A 9 -38.85 -39.37 -16.13
C MET A 9 -38.21 -38.14 -16.85
N ALA A 10 -38.96 -37.06 -16.95
CA ALA A 10 -38.43 -35.79 -17.45
C ALA A 10 -37.48 -35.20 -16.38
N LEU A 11 -36.18 -35.26 -16.67
CA LEU A 11 -35.13 -34.60 -15.86
C LEU A 11 -35.22 -33.10 -16.16
N VAL A 12 -35.83 -32.33 -15.25
CA VAL A 12 -35.76 -30.88 -15.27
C VAL A 12 -34.36 -30.48 -14.78
N LEU A 13 -33.46 -30.19 -15.69
CA LEU A 13 -32.19 -29.49 -15.35
C LEU A 13 -32.57 -28.08 -14.95
N ALA A 14 -32.65 -27.82 -13.65
CA ALA A 14 -32.58 -26.47 -13.14
C ALA A 14 -31.16 -25.96 -13.41
N ALA A 15 -31.01 -25.09 -14.41
CA ALA A 15 -29.80 -24.33 -14.61
C ALA A 15 -29.63 -23.46 -13.35
N VAL A 16 -28.74 -23.85 -12.47
CA VAL A 16 -28.24 -22.95 -11.39
C VAL A 16 -27.50 -21.85 -12.14
N GLN A 17 -28.18 -20.72 -12.34
CA GLN A 17 -27.51 -19.51 -12.78
C GLN A 17 -26.51 -19.14 -11.69
N ALA A 18 -25.22 -19.25 -11.98
CA ALA A 18 -24.19 -18.62 -11.15
C ALA A 18 -24.61 -17.15 -11.00
N PRO A 19 -24.50 -16.57 -9.79
CA PRO A 19 -24.77 -15.15 -9.63
C PRO A 19 -23.91 -14.40 -10.64
N ALA A 20 -24.55 -13.54 -11.44
CA ALA A 20 -23.81 -12.67 -12.35
C ALA A 20 -22.77 -11.93 -11.51
N GLN A 21 -21.49 -12.09 -11.89
CA GLN A 21 -20.42 -11.39 -11.20
C GLN A 21 -20.73 -9.90 -11.34
N ALA A 22 -20.84 -9.20 -10.20
CA ALA A 22 -21.19 -7.79 -10.20
C ALA A 22 -20.23 -7.05 -11.13
N LEU A 23 -20.80 -6.30 -12.08
CA LEU A 23 -20.03 -5.56 -13.07
C LEU A 23 -19.32 -4.41 -12.34
N ARG A 24 -17.99 -4.43 -12.30
CA ARG A 24 -17.22 -3.41 -11.59
C ARG A 24 -17.46 -2.04 -12.24
N GLY A 25 -17.85 -1.04 -11.41
CA GLY A 25 -18.26 0.28 -11.87
C GLY A 25 -19.76 0.42 -12.17
N ASP A 26 -20.56 -0.64 -12.03
CA ASP A 26 -22.02 -0.60 -12.03
C ASP A 26 -22.51 -0.37 -10.57
N PHE A 27 -22.59 0.90 -10.19
CA PHE A 27 -22.91 1.28 -8.81
C PHE A 27 -24.40 1.26 -8.50
N ASN A 28 -25.25 1.28 -9.53
CA ASN A 28 -26.69 1.20 -9.39
C ASN A 28 -27.23 -0.23 -9.52
N GLY A 29 -26.38 -1.20 -9.90
CA GLY A 29 -26.71 -2.63 -9.97
C GLY A 29 -27.67 -3.00 -11.12
N ASN A 30 -27.73 -2.19 -12.18
CA ASN A 30 -28.64 -2.42 -13.31
C ASN A 30 -28.02 -3.34 -14.39
N GLY A 31 -26.77 -3.75 -14.26
CA GLY A 31 -26.05 -4.66 -15.16
C GLY A 31 -25.41 -3.97 -16.36
N ALA A 32 -25.31 -2.64 -16.35
CA ALA A 32 -24.68 -1.86 -17.41
C ALA A 32 -23.93 -0.66 -16.83
N TRP A 33 -22.93 -0.16 -17.53
CA TRP A 33 -22.34 1.14 -17.23
C TRP A 33 -23.18 2.25 -17.86
N ASP A 34 -23.58 3.23 -17.05
CA ASP A 34 -24.35 4.37 -17.51
C ASP A 34 -23.96 5.70 -16.83
N ALA A 35 -24.65 6.77 -17.18
CA ALA A 35 -24.36 8.09 -16.63
C ALA A 35 -24.64 8.21 -15.13
N ALA A 36 -25.51 7.37 -14.56
CA ALA A 36 -25.79 7.38 -13.13
C ALA A 36 -24.62 6.80 -12.32
N ASP A 37 -23.93 5.82 -12.87
CA ASP A 37 -22.71 5.26 -12.27
C ASP A 37 -21.57 6.29 -12.27
N ALA A 38 -21.39 7.00 -13.39
CA ALA A 38 -20.40 8.06 -13.48
C ALA A 38 -20.70 9.23 -12.52
N ASP A 39 -21.96 9.60 -12.34
CA ASP A 39 -22.40 10.61 -11.38
C ASP A 39 -22.13 10.15 -9.92
N TYR A 40 -22.40 8.89 -9.62
CA TYR A 40 -22.07 8.32 -8.31
C TYR A 40 -20.56 8.41 -8.00
N LEU A 41 -19.73 7.98 -8.96
CA LEU A 41 -18.27 7.98 -8.79
C LEU A 41 -17.73 9.41 -8.68
N ALA A 42 -18.21 10.34 -9.49
CA ALA A 42 -17.82 11.75 -9.41
C ALA A 42 -18.16 12.36 -8.03
N LYS A 43 -19.32 12.03 -7.46
CA LYS A 43 -19.69 12.44 -6.10
C LYS A 43 -18.79 11.82 -5.04
N ALA A 44 -18.37 10.57 -5.22
CA ALA A 44 -17.43 9.92 -4.31
C ALA A 44 -16.05 10.63 -4.31
N VAL A 45 -15.55 11.00 -5.48
CA VAL A 45 -14.33 11.80 -5.66
C VAL A 45 -14.46 13.16 -4.97
N LEU A 46 -15.54 13.88 -5.22
CA LEU A 46 -15.79 15.20 -4.61
C LEU A 46 -15.96 15.15 -3.07
N ALA A 47 -16.39 14.01 -2.55
CA ALA A 47 -16.53 13.78 -1.11
C ALA A 47 -15.25 13.27 -0.46
N ASP A 48 -14.14 13.21 -1.18
CA ASP A 48 -12.82 12.71 -0.74
C ASP A 48 -12.93 11.33 -0.05
N ARG A 49 -13.73 10.44 -0.64
CA ARG A 49 -13.87 9.07 -0.11
C ARG A 49 -12.58 8.30 -0.30
N GLN A 50 -12.29 7.39 0.64
CA GLN A 50 -11.16 6.49 0.49
C GLN A 50 -11.35 5.56 -0.72
N PRO A 51 -10.29 5.28 -1.49
CA PRO A 51 -10.36 4.36 -2.61
C PRO A 51 -10.72 2.96 -2.11
N ALA A 52 -11.61 2.31 -2.83
CA ALA A 52 -11.96 0.91 -2.63
C ALA A 52 -11.88 0.20 -3.98
N MET A 53 -11.70 -1.12 -3.98
CA MET A 53 -11.45 -1.87 -5.22
C MET A 53 -12.59 -1.78 -6.24
N ASP A 54 -13.79 -1.45 -5.82
CA ASP A 54 -14.95 -1.21 -6.67
C ASP A 54 -15.03 0.21 -7.21
N THR A 55 -14.43 1.19 -6.54
CA THR A 55 -14.42 2.61 -6.93
C THR A 55 -13.11 3.04 -7.59
N ASP A 56 -11.98 2.44 -7.22
CA ASP A 56 -10.67 2.61 -7.90
C ASP A 56 -10.66 1.75 -9.18
N LEU A 57 -11.22 2.29 -10.25
CA LEU A 57 -11.44 1.53 -11.48
C LEU A 57 -10.16 1.29 -12.30
N ASN A 58 -9.20 2.18 -12.20
CA ASN A 58 -7.89 2.03 -12.85
C ASN A 58 -6.90 1.25 -11.99
N LEU A 59 -7.26 0.89 -10.74
CA LEU A 59 -6.47 0.12 -9.79
C LEU A 59 -5.08 0.73 -9.48
N ASP A 60 -4.99 2.06 -9.46
CA ASP A 60 -3.76 2.76 -9.12
C ASP A 60 -3.63 3.11 -7.64
N GLY A 61 -4.66 2.80 -6.84
CA GLY A 61 -4.73 3.01 -5.41
C GLY A 61 -5.25 4.40 -5.01
N TRP A 62 -5.72 5.17 -5.97
CA TRP A 62 -6.35 6.47 -5.77
C TRP A 62 -7.80 6.43 -6.24
N LEU A 63 -8.63 7.25 -5.64
CA LEU A 63 -9.96 7.53 -6.14
C LEU A 63 -9.98 8.97 -6.62
N ASP A 64 -9.89 9.16 -7.93
CA ASP A 64 -9.78 10.48 -8.51
C ASP A 64 -10.51 10.61 -9.86
N VAL A 65 -10.26 11.71 -10.56
CA VAL A 65 -10.88 11.99 -11.85
C VAL A 65 -10.51 10.99 -12.96
N ALA A 66 -9.41 10.25 -12.78
CA ALA A 66 -9.01 9.22 -13.75
C ALA A 66 -9.99 8.05 -13.74
N ASP A 67 -10.53 7.66 -12.57
CA ASP A 67 -11.55 6.63 -12.46
C ASP A 67 -12.86 7.04 -13.12
N VAL A 68 -13.29 8.28 -12.89
CA VAL A 68 -14.49 8.85 -13.55
C VAL A 68 -14.31 8.87 -15.05
N THR A 69 -13.14 9.25 -15.52
CA THR A 69 -12.82 9.30 -16.96
C THR A 69 -12.83 7.90 -17.57
N LEU A 70 -12.28 6.91 -16.86
CA LEU A 70 -12.28 5.51 -17.29
C LEU A 70 -13.71 4.97 -17.39
N LEU A 71 -14.55 5.26 -16.39
CA LEU A 71 -15.95 4.84 -16.42
C LEU A 71 -16.75 5.50 -17.56
N LEU A 72 -16.59 6.80 -17.77
CA LEU A 72 -17.22 7.50 -18.89
C LEU A 72 -16.79 6.92 -20.25
N ARG A 73 -15.54 6.50 -20.35
CA ARG A 73 -15.05 5.81 -21.53
C ARG A 73 -15.73 4.45 -21.70
N ALA A 74 -15.86 3.67 -20.61
CA ALA A 74 -16.58 2.39 -20.64
C ALA A 74 -18.06 2.56 -21.04
N VAL A 75 -18.73 3.61 -20.54
CA VAL A 75 -20.11 3.97 -20.95
C VAL A 75 -20.19 4.23 -22.45
N ASN A 76 -19.24 4.97 -23.02
CA ASN A 76 -19.26 5.33 -24.43
C ASN A 76 -18.86 4.17 -25.36
N GLU A 77 -17.90 3.34 -24.96
CA GLU A 77 -17.36 2.26 -25.78
C GLU A 77 -18.07 0.92 -25.53
N GLY A 78 -18.92 0.83 -24.49
CA GLY A 78 -19.61 -0.40 -24.09
C GLY A 78 -18.67 -1.47 -23.49
N ALA A 79 -17.43 -1.11 -23.19
CA ALA A 79 -16.43 -2.00 -22.62
C ALA A 79 -15.43 -1.24 -21.75
N MET A 80 -15.06 -1.83 -20.59
CA MET A 80 -13.93 -1.35 -19.80
C MET A 80 -12.63 -1.66 -20.53
N PRO A 81 -11.72 -0.69 -20.72
CA PRO A 81 -10.40 -0.96 -21.26
C PRO A 81 -9.68 -2.04 -20.44
N ALA A 82 -8.98 -2.94 -21.11
CA ALA A 82 -8.29 -4.05 -20.45
C ALA A 82 -7.12 -3.59 -19.53
N TYR A 83 -6.58 -2.40 -19.81
CA TYR A 83 -5.56 -1.74 -19.02
C TYR A 83 -5.53 -0.23 -19.29
N THR A 84 -4.92 0.49 -18.37
CA THR A 84 -4.54 1.90 -18.52
C THR A 84 -3.02 2.02 -18.63
N THR A 85 -2.53 3.16 -19.10
CA THR A 85 -1.10 3.42 -19.24
C THR A 85 -0.74 4.80 -18.71
N ASN A 86 0.40 4.89 -18.03
CA ASN A 86 1.01 6.15 -17.68
C ASN A 86 2.53 6.11 -17.95
N SER A 87 3.15 7.28 -18.11
CA SER A 87 4.59 7.40 -18.36
C SER A 87 5.23 8.17 -17.20
N PRO A 88 5.76 7.47 -16.19
CA PRO A 88 6.44 8.11 -15.08
C PRO A 88 7.74 8.76 -15.54
N LYS A 89 8.18 9.81 -14.83
CA LYS A 89 9.45 10.48 -15.12
C LYS A 89 10.69 9.62 -14.84
N GLN A 90 10.54 8.63 -13.97
CA GLN A 90 11.57 7.69 -13.54
C GLN A 90 10.97 6.29 -13.46
N ALA A 91 11.82 5.27 -13.60
CA ALA A 91 11.40 3.89 -13.36
C ALA A 91 10.84 3.75 -11.93
N PRO A 92 9.77 2.95 -11.74
CA PRO A 92 9.20 2.76 -10.42
C PRO A 92 10.17 1.97 -9.53
N GLU A 93 10.25 2.37 -8.28
CA GLU A 93 11.01 1.65 -7.24
C GLU A 93 10.03 0.81 -6.41
N TRP A 94 9.42 -0.19 -7.03
CA TRP A 94 8.52 -1.08 -6.30
C TRP A 94 9.31 -2.01 -5.41
N LEU A 95 8.86 -2.09 -4.14
CA LEU A 95 9.38 -3.00 -3.13
C LEU A 95 8.21 -3.67 -2.44
N ALA A 96 8.29 -5.00 -2.25
CA ALA A 96 7.27 -5.72 -1.50
C ALA A 96 7.18 -5.17 -0.07
N GLY A 97 5.95 -4.93 0.40
CA GLY A 97 5.68 -4.27 1.68
C GLY A 97 5.89 -2.75 1.65
N CYS A 98 6.26 -2.19 0.49
CA CYS A 98 6.29 -0.76 0.30
C CYS A 98 4.87 -0.22 0.17
N THR A 99 4.56 0.78 0.96
CA THR A 99 3.26 1.41 0.99
C THR A 99 3.32 2.78 0.34
N TYR A 100 2.26 3.20 -0.22
CA TYR A 100 1.69 4.53 -0.44
C TYR A 100 2.53 5.57 -1.19
N GLY A 101 3.85 5.48 -1.27
CA GLY A 101 4.69 6.49 -1.92
C GLY A 101 4.53 7.87 -1.28
N ASP A 102 4.43 7.92 0.05
CA ASP A 102 4.31 9.15 0.81
C ASP A 102 5.44 10.11 0.47
N LYS A 103 5.13 11.39 0.46
CA LYS A 103 6.15 12.42 0.28
C LYS A 103 7.04 12.46 1.51
N ARG A 104 8.34 12.62 1.29
CA ARG A 104 9.26 12.92 2.38
C ARG A 104 8.80 14.21 3.06
N PRO A 105 8.61 14.20 4.40
CA PRO A 105 8.29 15.42 5.14
C PRO A 105 9.42 16.45 5.03
N ASP A 106 9.05 17.72 5.00
CA ASP A 106 10.00 18.83 5.09
C ASP A 106 10.07 19.31 6.54
N TRP A 107 10.50 18.41 7.43
CA TRP A 107 10.70 18.77 8.83
C TRP A 107 11.98 19.55 9.00
N GLN A 108 11.86 20.70 9.69
CA GLN A 108 12.98 21.53 10.08
C GLN A 108 13.12 21.48 11.59
N ASP A 109 14.35 21.54 12.09
CA ASP A 109 14.59 21.63 13.51
C ASP A 109 13.85 22.84 14.09
N PRO A 110 13.07 22.67 15.16
CA PRO A 110 12.36 23.79 15.78
C PRO A 110 13.33 24.78 16.43
N GLU A 111 12.89 26.03 16.55
CA GLU A 111 13.62 27.04 17.34
C GLU A 111 13.51 26.72 18.84
N THR A 112 14.52 26.04 19.37
CA THR A 112 14.49 25.52 20.75
C THR A 112 14.66 26.60 21.84
N GLY A 113 15.13 27.79 21.49
CA GLY A 113 15.36 28.90 22.44
C GLY A 113 14.10 29.46 23.11
N MET A 114 12.92 29.04 22.69
CA MET A 114 11.63 29.44 23.27
C MET A 114 11.11 28.45 24.33
N TYR A 115 11.77 27.31 24.50
CA TYR A 115 11.36 26.26 25.43
C TYR A 115 12.22 26.30 26.71
N GLU A 116 11.58 26.08 27.86
CA GLU A 116 12.23 26.10 29.17
C GLU A 116 12.70 24.69 29.60
N ASN A 117 12.01 23.68 29.14
CA ASN A 117 12.22 22.28 29.56
C ASN A 117 12.38 21.34 28.36
N PHE A 118 12.91 20.16 28.62
CA PHE A 118 12.90 19.03 27.67
C PHE A 118 12.95 17.70 28.37
N SER A 119 12.48 16.66 27.68
CA SER A 119 12.71 15.26 28.00
C SER A 119 13.57 14.64 26.90
N VAL A 120 14.30 13.59 27.20
CA VAL A 120 15.12 12.87 26.20
C VAL A 120 14.50 11.52 25.93
N LEU A 121 14.32 11.22 24.66
CA LEU A 121 13.84 9.90 24.19
C LEU A 121 14.95 9.20 23.42
N PHE A 122 15.26 7.97 23.81
CA PHE A 122 15.98 7.03 22.98
C PHE A 122 14.97 6.09 22.34
N VAL A 123 14.93 6.07 21.02
CA VAL A 123 13.94 5.35 20.23
C VAL A 123 14.63 4.25 19.44
N ASP A 124 14.13 3.04 19.54
CA ASP A 124 14.60 1.88 18.78
C ASP A 124 13.58 1.50 17.72
N ILE A 125 14.04 1.33 16.50
CA ILE A 125 13.19 0.93 15.37
C ILE A 125 13.03 -0.59 15.41
N GLU A 126 11.79 -1.04 15.34
CA GLU A 126 11.41 -2.45 15.35
C GLU A 126 12.18 -3.30 14.32
N ASP A 127 12.58 -4.50 14.70
CA ASP A 127 13.38 -5.43 13.90
C ASP A 127 12.85 -5.64 12.47
N GLU A 128 11.54 -5.61 12.29
CA GLU A 128 10.91 -5.74 10.97
C GLU A 128 11.21 -4.60 10.02
N LEU A 129 11.45 -3.42 10.54
CA LEU A 129 11.80 -2.23 9.75
C LEU A 129 13.31 -2.11 9.52
N LEU A 130 14.15 -2.76 10.31
CA LEU A 130 15.62 -2.67 10.21
C LEU A 130 16.16 -2.90 8.78
N PRO A 131 15.67 -3.87 7.98
CA PRO A 131 16.13 -4.07 6.61
C PRO A 131 15.89 -2.85 5.67
N TYR A 132 14.97 -1.99 6.08
CA TYR A 132 14.58 -0.81 5.30
C TYR A 132 15.18 0.50 5.85
N VAL A 133 15.84 0.47 6.99
CA VAL A 133 16.50 1.65 7.57
C VAL A 133 17.56 2.20 6.61
N SER A 134 17.64 3.52 6.55
CA SER A 134 18.54 4.26 5.67
C SER A 134 18.94 5.59 6.29
N ASN A 135 20.09 6.14 5.87
CA ASN A 135 20.54 7.47 6.25
C ASN A 135 19.69 8.63 5.68
N GLN A 136 18.69 8.30 4.85
CA GLN A 136 17.70 9.24 4.33
C GLN A 136 16.41 9.29 5.15
N ASP A 137 16.30 8.45 6.17
CA ASP A 137 15.14 8.41 7.05
C ASP A 137 15.13 9.61 8.00
N GLN A 138 13.94 9.93 8.50
CA GLN A 138 13.74 11.00 9.47
C GLN A 138 12.80 10.53 10.58
N LEU A 139 13.08 10.91 11.79
CA LEU A 139 12.20 10.70 12.95
C LEU A 139 11.90 12.07 13.59
N ALA A 140 10.63 12.34 13.86
CA ALA A 140 10.19 13.57 14.47
C ALA A 140 9.30 13.28 15.69
N VAL A 141 9.33 14.16 16.68
CA VAL A 141 8.45 14.11 17.84
C VAL A 141 7.53 15.33 17.88
N TYR A 142 6.26 15.08 18.17
CA TYR A 142 5.20 16.07 18.25
C TYR A 142 4.51 16.03 19.62
N VAL A 143 4.12 17.19 20.12
CA VAL A 143 3.24 17.36 21.28
C VAL A 143 2.11 18.29 20.87
N ASN A 144 0.84 17.86 20.99
CA ASN A 144 -0.32 18.65 20.57
C ASN A 144 -0.20 19.20 19.13
N ASP A 145 0.24 18.33 18.18
CA ASP A 145 0.48 18.65 16.77
C ASP A 145 1.60 19.69 16.52
N GLU A 146 2.34 20.12 17.53
CA GLU A 146 3.50 20.96 17.41
C GLU A 146 4.78 20.13 17.31
N LEU A 147 5.60 20.37 16.29
CA LEU A 147 6.90 19.72 16.11
C LEU A 147 7.87 20.18 17.20
N ARG A 148 8.43 19.24 17.95
CA ARG A 148 9.30 19.53 19.09
C ARG A 148 10.77 19.20 18.86
N ASP A 149 11.05 18.22 17.98
CA ASP A 149 12.41 17.85 17.57
C ASP A 149 12.40 16.96 16.32
N VAL A 150 13.54 16.92 15.62
CA VAL A 150 13.77 16.07 14.44
C VAL A 150 15.14 15.40 14.56
N ALA A 151 15.17 14.08 14.44
CA ALA A 151 16.40 13.33 14.26
C ALA A 151 16.62 13.01 12.77
N SER A 152 17.69 13.58 12.20
CA SER A 152 18.06 13.37 10.78
C SER A 152 19.54 13.74 10.58
N PRO A 153 20.32 12.90 9.91
CA PRO A 153 20.04 11.48 9.60
C PRO A 153 19.99 10.64 10.86
N ALA A 154 19.48 9.41 10.76
CA ALA A 154 19.55 8.44 11.82
C ALA A 154 20.99 8.22 12.26
N VAL A 155 21.34 8.60 13.48
CA VAL A 155 22.65 8.31 14.07
C VAL A 155 22.46 7.20 15.09
N PRO A 156 22.92 5.97 14.82
CA PRO A 156 22.88 4.92 15.83
C PRO A 156 23.80 5.29 16.99
N LEU A 157 23.28 5.41 18.19
CA LEU A 157 24.12 5.52 19.36
C LEU A 157 24.85 4.18 19.57
N GLY A 158 26.18 4.21 19.38
CA GLY A 158 27.04 3.07 19.68
C GLY A 158 27.28 2.05 18.59
N SER A 159 26.73 2.18 17.38
CA SER A 159 27.11 1.33 16.26
C SER A 159 28.06 2.04 15.29
N THR A 160 29.10 1.33 14.86
CA THR A 160 30.03 1.76 13.80
C THR A 160 29.56 1.29 12.41
N GLU A 161 28.40 0.63 12.33
CA GLU A 161 27.86 0.06 11.12
C GLU A 161 26.67 0.89 10.61
N GLU A 162 26.62 1.11 9.30
CA GLU A 162 25.46 1.70 8.62
C GLU A 162 24.26 0.78 8.86
N GLY A 163 23.19 1.28 9.51
CA GLY A 163 21.91 0.57 9.60
C GLY A 163 21.35 0.28 10.99
N GLY A 164 21.89 0.91 12.06
CA GLY A 164 21.22 0.84 13.36
C GLY A 164 19.98 1.75 13.43
N GLY A 165 18.82 1.18 13.76
CA GLY A 165 17.56 1.91 13.90
C GLY A 165 17.41 2.64 15.24
N PHE A 166 18.46 3.21 15.79
CA PHE A 166 18.46 3.83 17.11
C PHE A 166 18.61 5.35 17.03
N TYR A 167 17.67 6.09 17.62
CA TYR A 167 17.58 7.53 17.52
C TYR A 167 17.54 8.19 18.89
N MET A 168 18.04 9.41 18.99
CA MET A 168 17.86 10.29 20.16
C MET A 168 17.07 11.53 19.75
N LEU A 169 16.04 11.85 20.51
CA LEU A 169 15.21 13.03 20.35
C LEU A 169 15.08 13.78 21.67
N LYS A 170 14.86 15.10 21.60
CA LYS A 170 14.48 15.92 22.73
C LYS A 170 13.04 16.38 22.57
N VAL A 171 12.20 16.08 23.52
CA VAL A 171 10.84 16.61 23.57
C VAL A 171 10.90 17.97 24.25
N TRP A 172 11.17 19.01 23.48
CA TRP A 172 11.22 20.38 23.97
C TRP A 172 9.82 20.89 24.35
N GLY A 173 9.71 21.72 25.42
CA GLY A 173 8.43 22.29 25.83
C GLY A 173 8.49 23.28 26.96
N ASN A 174 7.36 23.93 27.20
CA ASN A 174 7.10 24.85 28.32
C ASN A 174 6.15 24.21 29.36
N GLU A 175 5.85 22.94 29.22
CA GLU A 175 5.10 22.17 30.20
C GLU A 175 5.88 22.10 31.51
N ALA A 176 5.16 22.10 32.66
CA ALA A 176 5.79 22.12 33.96
C ALA A 176 6.64 20.87 34.22
N GLU A 177 7.74 21.03 34.93
CA GLU A 177 8.57 19.89 35.37
C GLU A 177 7.73 18.84 36.10
N ASN A 178 8.00 17.57 35.84
CA ASN A 178 7.25 16.40 36.34
C ASN A 178 5.79 16.29 35.80
N GLN A 179 5.36 17.12 34.86
CA GLN A 179 4.09 16.93 34.17
C GLN A 179 4.18 15.76 33.18
N VAL A 180 3.13 14.91 33.13
CA VAL A 180 3.01 13.88 32.08
C VAL A 180 2.49 14.52 30.82
N ILE A 181 3.17 14.33 29.72
CA ILE A 181 2.81 14.77 28.38
C ILE A 181 2.63 13.60 27.44
N ASN A 182 1.67 13.70 26.52
CA ASN A 182 1.53 12.76 25.43
C ASN A 182 2.31 13.28 24.23
N PHE A 183 3.10 12.41 23.62
CA PHE A 183 3.82 12.72 22.39
C PHE A 183 3.44 11.76 21.27
N THR A 184 3.68 12.20 20.04
CA THR A 184 3.55 11.39 18.84
C THR A 184 4.88 11.37 18.13
N LEU A 185 5.42 10.16 17.90
CA LEU A 185 6.58 9.94 17.04
C LEU A 185 6.09 9.69 15.61
N LYS A 186 6.72 10.37 14.65
CA LYS A 186 6.49 10.14 13.22
C LYS A 186 7.81 9.75 12.58
N TYR A 187 7.86 8.57 11.98
CA TYR A 187 9.04 8.03 11.32
C TYR A 187 8.81 7.91 9.82
N TYR A 188 9.57 8.65 9.04
CA TYR A 188 9.59 8.52 7.60
C TYR A 188 10.68 7.56 7.16
N ASN A 189 10.28 6.40 6.64
CA ASN A 189 11.19 5.43 6.03
C ASN A 189 11.32 5.73 4.53
N SER A 190 12.51 6.08 4.10
CA SER A 190 12.79 6.54 2.74
C SER A 190 12.74 5.42 1.70
N LYS A 191 13.14 4.19 2.07
CA LYS A 191 13.07 3.02 1.18
C LYS A 191 11.64 2.55 0.98
N LEU A 192 10.83 2.50 2.04
CA LEU A 192 9.42 2.14 1.96
C LEU A 192 8.56 3.28 1.46
N ARG A 193 9.07 4.53 1.48
CA ARG A 193 8.34 5.75 1.17
C ARG A 193 7.03 5.82 1.95
N HIS A 194 7.15 5.56 3.25
CA HIS A 194 6.01 5.52 4.16
C HIS A 194 6.28 6.30 5.44
N LEU A 195 5.23 6.96 5.92
CA LEU A 195 5.22 7.71 7.16
C LEU A 195 4.49 6.89 8.23
N PHE A 196 5.25 6.31 9.14
CA PHE A 196 4.73 5.62 10.31
C PHE A 196 4.48 6.60 11.45
N SER A 197 3.55 6.27 12.36
CA SER A 197 3.21 7.10 13.51
C SER A 197 2.83 6.23 14.71
N ILE A 198 3.41 6.55 15.87
CA ILE A 198 3.00 5.98 17.15
C ILE A 198 2.80 7.10 18.17
N SER A 199 2.02 6.84 19.21
CA SER A 199 1.82 7.78 20.32
C SER A 199 2.13 7.11 21.64
N ASP A 200 2.83 7.83 22.52
CA ASP A 200 3.19 7.41 23.86
C ASP A 200 3.21 8.61 24.80
N LYS A 201 3.71 8.46 26.02
CA LYS A 201 3.79 9.52 27.04
C LYS A 201 5.13 9.50 27.75
N CYS A 202 5.57 10.66 28.19
CA CYS A 202 6.73 10.82 29.08
C CYS A 202 6.43 11.87 30.17
N THR A 203 7.29 11.89 31.18
CA THR A 203 7.28 12.95 32.19
C THR A 203 8.30 14.03 31.80
N VAL A 204 7.92 15.29 31.90
CA VAL A 204 8.82 16.41 31.58
C VAL A 204 10.06 16.35 32.48
N GLY A 205 11.24 16.44 31.86
CA GLY A 205 12.54 16.27 32.51
C GLY A 205 13.04 14.83 32.58
N GLU A 206 12.25 13.83 32.15
CA GLU A 206 12.62 12.43 32.14
C GLU A 206 13.58 12.10 30.99
N VAL A 207 14.42 11.09 31.22
CA VAL A 207 15.24 10.48 30.18
C VAL A 207 14.78 9.03 30.00
N LEU A 208 14.13 8.74 28.88
CA LEU A 208 13.64 7.42 28.52
C LEU A 208 14.64 6.70 27.59
N GLY A 209 14.88 5.43 27.84
CA GLY A 209 15.63 4.57 26.93
C GLY A 209 17.14 4.54 27.14
N VAL A 210 17.66 5.01 28.29
CA VAL A 210 19.09 4.89 28.65
C VAL A 210 19.48 3.45 28.89
N GLU A 211 18.55 2.64 29.37
CA GLU A 211 18.71 1.20 29.56
C GLU A 211 17.85 0.45 28.54
N GLU A 212 18.32 -0.69 28.05
CA GLU A 212 17.57 -1.52 27.08
C GLU A 212 16.13 -1.83 27.51
N SER A 213 15.89 -1.86 28.83
CA SER A 213 14.56 -2.15 29.38
C SER A 213 13.55 -1.02 29.25
N ASN A 214 13.97 0.20 28.92
CA ASN A 214 13.11 1.38 28.84
C ASN A 214 13.30 2.21 27.57
N VAL A 215 13.94 1.65 26.55
CA VAL A 215 13.98 2.24 25.20
C VAL A 215 12.55 2.35 24.66
N VAL A 216 12.23 3.47 24.05
CA VAL A 216 10.94 3.65 23.41
C VAL A 216 10.91 2.82 22.12
N PRO A 217 10.14 1.72 22.05
CA PRO A 217 10.07 0.92 20.84
C PRO A 217 9.27 1.68 19.78
N PHE A 218 9.84 1.90 18.62
CA PHE A 218 9.06 2.34 17.48
C PHE A 218 8.50 1.10 16.78
N THR A 219 7.25 0.78 17.09
CA THR A 219 6.51 -0.28 16.43
C THR A 219 5.82 0.26 15.17
N SER A 220 5.91 -0.48 14.08
CA SER A 220 5.18 -0.11 12.88
C SER A 220 3.73 -0.57 12.96
N ASP A 221 2.82 0.20 12.37
CA ASP A 221 1.47 -0.23 12.04
C ASP A 221 1.45 -1.12 10.79
N ARG A 222 2.62 -1.56 10.35
CA ARG A 222 2.80 -2.44 9.21
C ARG A 222 2.06 -3.74 9.44
N VAL A 223 1.22 -4.07 8.48
CA VAL A 223 0.40 -5.27 8.55
C VAL A 223 1.24 -6.51 8.30
N HIS A 224 1.23 -7.46 9.24
CA HIS A 224 1.82 -8.78 9.05
C HIS A 224 0.99 -9.58 8.05
N TYR A 225 1.64 -10.17 7.06
CA TYR A 225 0.97 -11.03 6.11
C TYR A 225 0.68 -12.39 6.73
N SER A 226 -0.50 -12.94 6.45
CA SER A 226 -0.92 -14.27 6.92
C SER A 226 -0.28 -15.40 6.13
N GLY A 227 0.20 -15.09 4.91
CA GLY A 227 0.83 -16.04 4.01
C GLY A 227 1.14 -15.43 2.66
N ASP A 228 1.55 -16.27 1.73
CA ASP A 228 1.83 -15.90 0.35
C ASP A 228 1.21 -16.87 -0.65
N GLY A 229 1.14 -16.43 -1.89
CA GLY A 229 0.72 -17.22 -3.03
C GLY A 229 1.50 -16.81 -4.27
N THR A 230 1.27 -17.47 -5.38
CA THR A 230 2.00 -17.25 -6.62
C THR A 230 1.10 -16.87 -7.79
N LEU A 231 1.62 -16.03 -8.70
CA LEU A 231 1.01 -15.70 -9.99
C LEU A 231 1.97 -16.07 -11.12
N ASP A 232 1.44 -16.72 -12.15
CA ASP A 232 2.15 -16.93 -13.43
C ASP A 232 2.03 -15.66 -14.28
N VAL A 233 2.95 -14.73 -14.06
CA VAL A 233 2.95 -13.44 -14.75
C VAL A 233 3.25 -13.56 -16.24
N ASN A 234 3.99 -14.59 -16.66
CA ASN A 234 4.28 -14.80 -18.09
C ASN A 234 3.00 -15.18 -18.83
N ALA A 235 2.20 -16.09 -18.27
CA ALA A 235 0.90 -16.47 -18.85
C ALA A 235 -0.08 -15.28 -18.88
N ILE A 236 -0.07 -14.45 -17.83
CA ILE A 236 -0.90 -13.23 -17.75
C ILE A 236 -0.49 -12.27 -18.87
N LEU A 237 0.80 -11.87 -18.95
CA LEU A 237 1.28 -10.93 -19.96
C LEU A 237 1.02 -11.42 -21.38
N ALA A 238 1.23 -12.71 -21.65
CA ALA A 238 0.95 -13.33 -22.93
C ALA A 238 -0.55 -13.22 -23.30
N GLY A 239 -1.45 -13.37 -22.32
CA GLY A 239 -2.89 -13.20 -22.51
C GLY A 239 -3.29 -11.79 -22.96
N TYR A 240 -2.48 -10.78 -22.65
CA TYR A 240 -2.66 -9.39 -23.10
C TYR A 240 -1.79 -9.02 -24.31
N GLY A 241 -1.07 -9.99 -24.89
CA GLY A 241 -0.18 -9.75 -26.03
C GLY A 241 1.07 -8.94 -25.67
N ILE A 242 1.44 -8.86 -24.39
CA ILE A 242 2.61 -8.13 -23.90
C ILE A 242 3.80 -9.10 -23.93
N GLN A 243 4.88 -8.68 -24.59
CA GLN A 243 6.15 -9.40 -24.64
C GLN A 243 7.12 -8.72 -23.67
N PRO A 244 7.51 -9.40 -22.57
CA PRO A 244 8.45 -8.82 -21.60
C PRO A 244 9.84 -8.63 -22.19
N GLY A 245 10.54 -7.59 -21.72
CA GLY A 245 11.89 -7.20 -22.13
C GLY A 245 12.85 -7.00 -20.96
N ALA A 246 14.13 -6.86 -21.27
CA ALA A 246 15.15 -6.62 -20.25
C ALA A 246 14.89 -5.33 -19.47
N GLY A 247 14.98 -5.39 -18.13
CA GLY A 247 14.74 -4.26 -17.25
C GLY A 247 13.27 -4.06 -16.87
N ASP A 248 12.36 -4.86 -17.41
CA ASP A 248 10.95 -4.80 -17.07
C ASP A 248 10.70 -5.27 -15.63
N MET A 249 9.63 -4.77 -15.05
CA MET A 249 9.20 -5.10 -13.70
C MET A 249 7.70 -5.32 -13.66
N ILE A 250 7.25 -6.13 -12.71
CA ILE A 250 5.84 -6.31 -12.41
C ILE A 250 5.62 -6.22 -10.90
N GLY A 251 4.59 -5.52 -10.48
CA GLY A 251 4.18 -5.42 -9.08
C GLY A 251 2.74 -5.86 -8.89
N ALA A 252 2.47 -6.56 -7.79
CA ALA A 252 1.14 -6.89 -7.31
C ALA A 252 0.74 -5.96 -6.18
N PHE A 253 -0.48 -5.42 -6.21
CA PHE A 253 -0.92 -4.38 -5.29
C PHE A 253 -2.29 -4.67 -4.71
N VAL A 254 -2.48 -4.29 -3.44
CA VAL A 254 -3.79 -4.10 -2.82
C VAL A 254 -3.91 -2.63 -2.46
N GLY A 255 -4.76 -1.90 -3.17
CA GLY A 255 -4.75 -0.45 -3.13
C GLY A 255 -3.37 0.10 -3.54
N ARG A 256 -2.73 0.83 -2.63
CA ARG A 256 -1.39 1.41 -2.84
C ARG A 256 -0.25 0.52 -2.33
N GLU A 257 -0.57 -0.51 -1.57
CA GLU A 257 0.42 -1.39 -0.97
C GLU A 257 0.94 -2.43 -1.96
N CYS A 258 2.25 -2.46 -2.17
CA CYS A 258 2.91 -3.46 -3.00
C CYS A 258 3.08 -4.77 -2.23
N ARG A 259 2.41 -5.82 -2.68
CA ARG A 259 2.39 -7.15 -2.04
C ARG A 259 3.40 -8.13 -2.63
N GLY A 260 3.96 -7.81 -3.79
CA GLY A 260 4.98 -8.61 -4.46
C GLY A 260 5.58 -7.87 -5.64
N VAL A 261 6.87 -8.12 -5.93
CA VAL A 261 7.59 -7.53 -7.07
C VAL A 261 8.36 -8.60 -7.80
N GLY A 262 8.17 -8.67 -9.11
CA GLY A 262 8.98 -9.46 -10.03
C GLY A 262 9.83 -8.54 -10.91
N ARG A 263 11.08 -8.94 -11.12
CA ARG A 263 11.97 -8.29 -12.10
C ARG A 263 12.25 -9.28 -13.20
N MET A 264 12.32 -8.79 -14.43
CA MET A 264 12.65 -9.62 -15.57
C MET A 264 14.09 -10.11 -15.43
N ASN A 265 14.27 -11.41 -15.43
CA ASN A 265 15.55 -12.07 -15.59
C ASN A 265 15.86 -12.17 -17.10
N ASP A 266 16.89 -12.91 -17.50
CA ASP A 266 17.42 -12.91 -18.88
C ASP A 266 16.36 -13.14 -19.98
N SER A 267 15.29 -13.91 -19.73
CA SER A 267 14.29 -14.27 -20.75
C SER A 267 12.85 -14.35 -20.29
N SER A 268 12.58 -14.37 -18.99
CA SER A 268 11.23 -14.51 -18.43
C SER A 268 11.15 -14.03 -16.98
N PHE A 269 9.95 -13.78 -16.48
CA PHE A 269 9.72 -13.63 -15.06
C PHE A 269 9.72 -14.98 -14.36
N SER A 270 10.29 -15.05 -13.15
CA SER A 270 9.94 -16.11 -12.20
C SER A 270 8.49 -15.96 -11.76
N PRO A 271 7.83 -17.02 -11.28
CA PRO A 271 6.51 -16.89 -10.66
C PRO A 271 6.54 -15.78 -9.60
N LEU A 272 5.56 -14.88 -9.67
CA LEU A 272 5.50 -13.75 -8.75
C LEU A 272 4.95 -14.20 -7.41
N THR A 273 5.77 -14.13 -6.36
CA THR A 273 5.30 -14.33 -4.98
C THR A 273 4.55 -13.08 -4.52
N VAL A 274 3.35 -13.28 -4.00
CA VAL A 274 2.44 -12.22 -3.57
C VAL A 274 1.99 -12.51 -2.14
N ASN A 275 2.32 -11.60 -1.22
CA ASN A 275 1.86 -11.68 0.16
C ASN A 275 0.36 -11.35 0.28
N TYR A 276 -0.37 -12.03 1.16
CA TYR A 276 -1.79 -11.78 1.40
C TYR A 276 -2.12 -11.72 2.89
N GLN A 277 -3.18 -10.96 3.24
CA GLN A 277 -3.79 -10.96 4.56
C GLN A 277 -4.80 -12.10 4.70
N LYS A 278 -5.45 -12.45 3.61
CA LYS A 278 -6.42 -13.53 3.54
C LYS A 278 -6.21 -14.31 2.25
N ALA A 279 -6.19 -15.64 2.37
CA ALA A 279 -6.10 -16.51 1.19
C ALA A 279 -7.23 -16.19 0.20
N GLY A 280 -6.89 -16.07 -1.07
CA GLY A 280 -7.83 -15.67 -2.12
C GLY A 280 -8.07 -14.16 -2.24
N GLU A 281 -7.31 -13.33 -1.52
CA GLU A 281 -7.35 -11.87 -1.68
C GLU A 281 -6.93 -11.47 -3.11
N PRO A 282 -7.78 -10.72 -3.84
CA PRO A 282 -7.45 -10.30 -5.19
C PRO A 282 -6.44 -9.14 -5.17
N VAL A 283 -5.54 -9.12 -6.15
CA VAL A 283 -4.53 -8.07 -6.33
C VAL A 283 -4.64 -7.42 -7.70
N ALA A 284 -4.30 -6.14 -7.77
CA ALA A 284 -4.05 -5.43 -9.01
C ALA A 284 -2.62 -5.70 -9.50
N LEU A 285 -2.41 -5.79 -10.80
CA LEU A 285 -1.07 -5.87 -11.38
C LEU A 285 -0.71 -4.60 -12.12
N ARG A 286 0.53 -4.14 -11.93
CA ARG A 286 1.14 -3.04 -12.66
C ARG A 286 2.44 -3.54 -13.27
N TYR A 287 2.57 -3.38 -14.58
CA TYR A 287 3.74 -3.81 -15.34
C TYR A 287 4.47 -2.57 -15.86
N TYR A 288 5.76 -2.50 -15.61
CA TYR A 288 6.64 -1.45 -16.14
C TYR A 288 7.40 -1.98 -17.34
N ASP A 289 7.12 -1.40 -18.51
CA ASP A 289 7.84 -1.60 -19.76
C ASP A 289 9.04 -0.65 -19.78
N ALA A 290 10.21 -1.16 -19.50
CA ALA A 290 11.43 -0.36 -19.39
C ALA A 290 11.84 0.27 -20.73
N ALA A 291 11.58 -0.42 -21.85
CA ALA A 291 11.91 0.07 -23.18
C ALA A 291 11.07 1.29 -23.57
N LYS A 292 9.82 1.35 -23.12
CA LYS A 292 8.89 2.48 -23.37
C LYS A 292 8.87 3.50 -22.24
N GLY A 293 9.44 3.18 -21.06
CA GLY A 293 9.32 4.01 -19.87
C GLY A 293 7.86 4.16 -19.41
N GLN A 294 7.07 3.11 -19.54
CA GLN A 294 5.62 3.15 -19.35
C GLN A 294 5.15 2.12 -18.34
N ILE A 295 4.22 2.52 -17.46
CA ILE A 295 3.51 1.60 -16.59
C ILE A 295 2.16 1.25 -17.22
N ILE A 296 1.89 -0.04 -17.33
CA ILE A 296 0.61 -0.62 -17.72
C ILE A 296 -0.06 -1.11 -16.44
N THR A 297 -1.23 -0.57 -16.11
CA THR A 297 -2.06 -1.01 -14.98
C THR A 297 -3.26 -1.78 -15.52
N PHE A 298 -3.35 -3.06 -15.18
CA PHE A 298 -4.48 -3.90 -15.62
C PHE A 298 -5.74 -3.51 -14.87
N THR A 299 -6.84 -3.37 -15.56
CA THR A 299 -8.15 -3.00 -14.99
C THR A 299 -8.90 -4.20 -14.41
N THR A 300 -8.33 -5.39 -14.45
CA THR A 300 -8.82 -6.60 -13.80
C THR A 300 -7.92 -6.99 -12.64
N THR A 301 -8.48 -7.71 -11.69
CA THR A 301 -7.73 -8.24 -10.55
C THR A 301 -7.37 -9.69 -10.76
N PHE A 302 -6.34 -10.15 -10.05
CA PHE A 302 -5.80 -11.50 -10.12
C PHE A 302 -5.76 -12.10 -8.71
N VAL A 303 -6.04 -13.39 -8.61
CA VAL A 303 -5.99 -14.11 -7.33
C VAL A 303 -4.76 -15.00 -7.32
N PRO A 304 -3.79 -14.77 -6.39
CA PRO A 304 -2.64 -15.64 -6.25
C PRO A 304 -3.06 -17.07 -5.87
N LYS A 305 -2.39 -18.05 -6.44
CA LYS A 305 -2.56 -19.46 -6.05
C LYS A 305 -1.78 -19.69 -4.76
N VAL A 306 -2.48 -20.11 -3.73
CA VAL A 306 -1.87 -20.51 -2.46
C VAL A 306 -1.16 -21.85 -2.68
N SER A 307 0.06 -21.96 -2.18
CA SER A 307 0.75 -23.27 -2.12
C SER A 307 0.09 -24.13 -1.06
N ASP A 308 -0.29 -25.35 -1.41
CA ASP A 308 -0.82 -26.34 -0.48
C ASP A 308 0.24 -26.80 0.53
#